data_3782a84761350acebc8fbf0b84374291
#
_entry.id   3782a84761350acebc8fbf0b84374291
#
_cell.length_a   1.000
_cell.length_b   1.000
_cell.length_c   1.000
_cell.angle_alpha   90.00
_cell.angle_beta   90.00
_cell.angle_gamma   90.00
#
_symmetry.space_group_name_H-M   'P 1'
#
loop_
_entity.id
_entity.type
_entity.pdbx_description
1 polymer ?
#
loop_
_entity_poly.entity_id
_entity_poly.type
_entity_poly.pdbx_seq_one_letter_code
_entity_poly.pdbx_strand_id
1 'polypeptide(L)'
;MVSVGIAIATAGIIVGAVGSTGLSTNLIIVIESIAKDNVIILLFLTIILCLLLGMGLPTTANYVVVASLMATVLVDVGNASGFIFPLIAVHLFVFYFGLMADVTPPVGLASYAAAAISGGDPLRTGAQAFWYSLRTGILPIVFLFNSELLLIGIESIWHGLMVIATSLIGILVFTSATQGWFINKLRWYEIIIFLIISISLLSPEFILNKFYPKYTYLSIEEINKKQFDYNLSLIHISEPTRRI
;
A
#
# COMPACT_ATOMS: atom_id res chain seq x y z
N MET A 1 -11.21 -28.06 -3.04
CA MET A 1 -10.86 -27.74 -4.45
C MET A 1 -12.06 -27.23 -5.24
N VAL A 2 -13.22 -27.90 -5.25
CA VAL A 2 -14.42 -27.47 -6.01
C VAL A 2 -14.93 -26.10 -5.62
N SER A 3 -15.04 -25.80 -4.32
CA SER A 3 -15.50 -24.49 -3.82
C SER A 3 -14.60 -23.32 -4.24
N VAL A 4 -13.29 -23.52 -4.23
CA VAL A 4 -12.31 -22.51 -4.68
C VAL A 4 -12.42 -22.29 -6.20
N GLY A 5 -12.58 -23.37 -6.98
CA GLY A 5 -12.78 -23.27 -8.42
C GLY A 5 -14.06 -22.52 -8.80
N ILE A 6 -15.17 -22.76 -8.08
CA ILE A 6 -16.43 -22.03 -8.28
C ILE A 6 -16.25 -20.54 -7.93
N ALA A 7 -15.59 -20.23 -6.82
CA ALA A 7 -15.35 -18.85 -6.42
C ALA A 7 -14.52 -18.08 -7.46
N ILE A 8 -13.45 -18.70 -7.99
CA ILE A 8 -12.62 -18.09 -9.05
C ILE A 8 -13.42 -17.92 -10.35
N ALA A 9 -14.20 -18.93 -10.74
CA ALA A 9 -15.04 -18.83 -11.94
C ALA A 9 -16.09 -17.72 -11.83
N THR A 10 -16.75 -17.61 -10.66
CA THR A 10 -17.73 -16.56 -10.38
C THR A 10 -17.06 -15.17 -10.39
N ALA A 11 -15.89 -15.03 -9.76
CA ALA A 11 -15.11 -13.80 -9.83
C ALA A 11 -14.74 -13.44 -11.27
N GLY A 12 -14.35 -14.42 -12.10
CA GLY A 12 -14.07 -14.21 -13.51
C GLY A 12 -15.28 -13.70 -14.31
N ILE A 13 -16.48 -14.19 -14.01
CA ILE A 13 -17.73 -13.70 -14.62
C ILE A 13 -17.99 -12.25 -14.21
N ILE A 14 -17.79 -11.89 -12.94
CA ILE A 14 -17.96 -10.51 -12.46
C ILE A 14 -16.97 -9.59 -13.15
N VAL A 15 -15.69 -9.96 -13.22
CA VAL A 15 -14.64 -9.18 -13.90
C VAL A 15 -14.98 -9.01 -15.39
N GLY A 16 -15.42 -10.08 -16.05
CA GLY A 16 -15.85 -10.04 -17.44
C GLY A 16 -17.06 -9.12 -17.66
N ALA A 17 -18.07 -9.18 -16.79
CA ALA A 17 -19.24 -8.32 -16.85
C ALA A 17 -18.87 -6.84 -16.59
N VAL A 18 -18.03 -6.57 -15.61
CA VAL A 18 -17.52 -5.21 -15.32
C VAL A 18 -16.73 -4.67 -16.51
N GLY A 19 -15.87 -5.48 -17.14
CA GLY A 19 -15.10 -5.09 -18.32
C GLY A 19 -15.99 -4.82 -19.54
N SER A 20 -16.98 -5.69 -19.81
CA SER A 20 -17.87 -5.57 -20.97
C SER A 20 -18.89 -4.44 -20.86
N THR A 21 -19.29 -4.07 -19.64
CA THR A 21 -20.25 -2.98 -19.40
C THR A 21 -19.61 -1.59 -19.37
N GLY A 22 -18.27 -1.51 -19.42
CA GLY A 22 -17.54 -0.25 -19.26
C GLY A 22 -17.66 0.36 -17.84
N LEU A 23 -18.14 -0.42 -16.87
CA LEU A 23 -18.29 0.04 -15.49
C LEU A 23 -16.93 0.44 -14.91
N SER A 24 -15.87 -0.30 -15.24
CA SER A 24 -14.51 0.02 -14.85
C SER A 24 -14.12 1.43 -15.30
N THR A 25 -14.33 1.73 -16.58
CA THR A 25 -13.99 3.04 -17.15
C THR A 25 -14.78 4.17 -16.49
N ASN A 26 -16.08 3.96 -16.25
CA ASN A 26 -16.91 4.96 -15.58
C ASN A 26 -16.50 5.18 -14.12
N LEU A 27 -16.15 4.12 -13.39
CA LEU A 27 -15.64 4.23 -12.03
C LEU A 27 -14.30 4.96 -11.98
N ILE A 28 -13.39 4.69 -12.94
CA ILE A 28 -12.12 5.41 -13.07
C ILE A 28 -12.39 6.90 -13.25
N ILE A 29 -13.23 7.28 -14.20
CA ILE A 29 -13.56 8.70 -14.45
C ILE A 29 -14.13 9.37 -13.20
N VAL A 30 -15.03 8.72 -12.47
CA VAL A 30 -15.59 9.25 -11.22
C VAL A 30 -14.52 9.41 -10.16
N ILE A 31 -13.69 8.42 -9.94
CA ILE A 31 -12.62 8.44 -8.93
C ILE A 31 -11.56 9.50 -9.28
N GLU A 32 -11.12 9.58 -10.54
CA GLU A 32 -10.19 10.61 -11.01
C GLU A 32 -10.78 12.02 -10.85
N SER A 33 -12.07 12.19 -11.17
CA SER A 33 -12.75 13.49 -11.00
C SER A 33 -12.83 13.93 -9.53
N ILE A 34 -12.97 12.99 -8.60
CA ILE A 34 -12.99 13.26 -7.16
C ILE A 34 -11.56 13.46 -6.63
N ALA A 35 -10.63 12.61 -7.06
CA ALA A 35 -9.26 12.66 -6.59
C ALA A 35 -8.49 13.88 -7.11
N LYS A 36 -8.87 14.43 -8.29
CA LYS A 36 -8.23 15.61 -8.92
C LYS A 36 -6.69 15.49 -8.90
N ASP A 37 -6.17 14.37 -9.34
CA ASP A 37 -4.75 14.03 -9.37
C ASP A 37 -4.07 13.96 -7.98
N ASN A 38 -4.84 13.97 -6.90
CA ASN A 38 -4.31 13.82 -5.56
C ASN A 38 -4.20 12.34 -5.18
N VAL A 39 -2.98 11.83 -5.16
CA VAL A 39 -2.67 10.43 -4.83
C VAL A 39 -3.23 10.00 -3.48
N ILE A 40 -3.18 10.87 -2.47
CA ILE A 40 -3.64 10.54 -1.11
C ILE A 40 -5.15 10.32 -1.11
N ILE A 41 -5.90 11.17 -1.82
CA ILE A 41 -7.36 11.02 -1.96
C ILE A 41 -7.68 9.74 -2.74
N LEU A 42 -6.94 9.46 -3.80
CA LEU A 42 -7.09 8.25 -4.60
C LEU A 42 -6.85 6.98 -3.76
N LEU A 43 -5.78 6.93 -2.98
CA LEU A 43 -5.49 5.82 -2.07
C LEU A 43 -6.61 5.63 -1.05
N PHE A 44 -7.08 6.72 -0.45
CA PHE A 44 -8.18 6.68 0.51
C PHE A 44 -9.48 6.16 -0.10
N LEU A 45 -9.84 6.62 -1.30
CA LEU A 45 -11.01 6.13 -2.03
C LEU A 45 -10.88 4.64 -2.39
N THR A 46 -9.67 4.19 -2.77
CA THR A 46 -9.41 2.78 -3.04
C THR A 46 -9.55 1.93 -1.77
N ILE A 47 -9.09 2.42 -0.62
CA ILE A 47 -9.30 1.74 0.68
C ILE A 47 -10.80 1.57 0.94
N ILE A 48 -11.57 2.65 0.81
CA ILE A 48 -13.02 2.60 1.00
C ILE A 48 -13.65 1.59 0.04
N LEU A 49 -13.26 1.61 -1.23
CA LEU A 49 -13.76 0.67 -2.24
C LEU A 49 -13.45 -0.78 -1.87
N CYS A 50 -12.21 -1.08 -1.44
CA CYS A 50 -11.83 -2.41 -0.97
C CYS A 50 -12.68 -2.89 0.20
N LEU A 51 -12.90 -2.02 1.19
CA LEU A 51 -13.70 -2.34 2.37
C LEU A 51 -15.17 -2.53 2.01
N LEU A 52 -15.75 -1.66 1.21
CA LEU A 52 -17.18 -1.74 0.80
C LEU A 52 -17.46 -3.00 -0.04
N LEU A 53 -16.65 -3.28 -1.05
CA LEU A 53 -16.84 -4.46 -1.89
C LEU A 53 -16.53 -5.75 -1.11
N GLY A 54 -15.55 -5.71 -0.23
CA GLY A 54 -15.18 -6.87 0.60
C GLY A 54 -16.22 -7.24 1.65
N MET A 55 -17.13 -6.34 2.01
CA MET A 55 -18.25 -6.71 2.90
C MET A 55 -19.24 -7.70 2.25
N GLY A 56 -19.28 -7.76 0.93
CA GLY A 56 -20.22 -8.61 0.20
C GLY A 56 -19.57 -9.72 -0.63
N LEU A 57 -18.26 -9.69 -0.84
CA LEU A 57 -17.52 -10.62 -1.68
C LEU A 57 -16.49 -11.40 -0.87
N PRO A 58 -16.21 -12.68 -1.23
CA PRO A 58 -15.05 -13.39 -0.73
C PRO A 58 -13.76 -12.62 -1.01
N THR A 59 -12.76 -12.70 -0.14
CA THR A 59 -11.49 -11.95 -0.23
C THR A 59 -10.81 -12.03 -1.58
N THR A 60 -10.72 -13.22 -2.17
CA THR A 60 -10.14 -13.44 -3.48
C THR A 60 -10.91 -12.71 -4.58
N ALA A 61 -12.25 -12.77 -4.56
CA ALA A 61 -13.09 -12.09 -5.53
C ALA A 61 -12.98 -10.57 -5.38
N ASN A 62 -13.02 -10.06 -4.15
CA ASN A 62 -12.81 -8.65 -3.85
C ASN A 62 -11.47 -8.15 -4.41
N TYR A 63 -10.37 -8.85 -4.11
CA TYR A 63 -9.06 -8.50 -4.64
C TYR A 63 -9.05 -8.45 -6.17
N VAL A 64 -9.55 -9.47 -6.85
CA VAL A 64 -9.54 -9.54 -8.32
C VAL A 64 -10.33 -8.37 -8.93
N VAL A 65 -11.53 -8.10 -8.40
CA VAL A 65 -12.38 -7.01 -8.88
C VAL A 65 -11.71 -5.65 -8.67
N VAL A 66 -11.27 -5.35 -7.44
CA VAL A 66 -10.68 -4.03 -7.16
C VAL A 66 -9.34 -3.85 -7.85
N ALA A 67 -8.49 -4.89 -7.90
CA ALA A 67 -7.21 -4.80 -8.61
C ALA A 67 -7.41 -4.55 -10.11
N SER A 68 -8.39 -5.22 -10.75
CA SER A 68 -8.69 -4.99 -12.17
C SER A 68 -9.22 -3.59 -12.47
N LEU A 69 -9.83 -2.93 -11.48
CA LEU A 69 -10.37 -1.57 -11.62
C LEU A 69 -9.32 -0.50 -11.31
N MET A 70 -8.58 -0.67 -10.21
CA MET A 70 -7.82 0.40 -9.60
C MET A 70 -6.30 0.28 -9.78
N ALA A 71 -5.76 -0.90 -10.15
CA ALA A 71 -4.31 -1.07 -10.17
C ALA A 71 -3.63 -0.17 -11.20
N THR A 72 -4.15 -0.08 -12.41
CA THR A 72 -3.62 0.81 -13.46
C THR A 72 -3.80 2.28 -13.09
N VAL A 73 -4.96 2.65 -12.56
CA VAL A 73 -5.25 4.05 -12.15
C VAL A 73 -4.29 4.51 -11.07
N LEU A 74 -4.04 3.67 -10.06
CA LEU A 74 -3.08 3.99 -8.98
C LEU A 74 -1.66 4.19 -9.50
N VAL A 75 -1.23 3.35 -10.45
CA VAL A 75 0.09 3.49 -11.08
C VAL A 75 0.15 4.77 -11.92
N ASP A 76 -0.85 5.04 -12.74
CA ASP A 76 -0.85 6.18 -13.66
C ASP A 76 -0.93 7.52 -12.91
N VAL A 77 -1.85 7.64 -11.95
CA VAL A 77 -1.95 8.84 -11.10
C VAL A 77 -0.75 9.00 -10.19
N GLY A 78 -0.20 7.89 -9.67
CA GLY A 78 1.05 7.90 -8.93
C GLY A 78 2.19 8.50 -9.75
N ASN A 79 2.40 7.99 -10.97
CA ASN A 79 3.43 8.48 -11.89
C ASN A 79 3.21 9.96 -12.25
N ALA A 80 1.98 10.37 -12.54
CA ALA A 80 1.64 11.76 -12.83
C ALA A 80 1.95 12.70 -11.66
N SER A 81 1.84 12.20 -10.42
CA SER A 81 2.14 12.94 -9.19
C SER A 81 3.61 12.84 -8.74
N GLY A 82 4.47 12.20 -9.52
CA GLY A 82 5.90 12.03 -9.21
C GLY A 82 6.22 10.87 -8.26
N PHE A 83 5.25 10.00 -7.97
CA PHE A 83 5.46 8.77 -7.20
C PHE A 83 5.54 7.57 -8.14
N ILE A 84 6.60 6.78 -8.03
CA ILE A 84 6.73 5.54 -8.80
C ILE A 84 6.20 4.39 -7.94
N PHE A 85 4.96 3.97 -8.22
CA PHE A 85 4.36 2.84 -7.53
C PHE A 85 4.65 1.54 -8.31
N PRO A 86 5.43 0.59 -7.74
CA PRO A 86 5.57 -0.71 -8.35
C PRO A 86 4.22 -1.42 -8.40
N LEU A 87 3.91 -2.04 -9.54
CA LEU A 87 2.63 -2.73 -9.73
C LEU A 87 2.36 -3.77 -8.63
N ILE A 88 3.39 -4.49 -8.20
CA ILE A 88 3.28 -5.46 -7.11
C ILE A 88 2.88 -4.81 -5.78
N ALA A 89 3.39 -3.61 -5.47
CA ALA A 89 3.02 -2.87 -4.27
C ALA A 89 1.54 -2.45 -4.30
N VAL A 90 1.05 -2.02 -5.47
CA VAL A 90 -0.36 -1.68 -5.68
C VAL A 90 -1.25 -2.91 -5.51
N HIS A 91 -0.87 -4.05 -6.07
CA HIS A 91 -1.60 -5.30 -5.88
C HIS A 91 -1.63 -5.74 -4.42
N LEU A 92 -0.51 -5.63 -3.69
CA LEU A 92 -0.46 -5.91 -2.26
C LEU A 92 -1.33 -4.94 -1.46
N PHE A 93 -1.34 -3.66 -1.82
CA PHE A 93 -2.18 -2.66 -1.20
C PHE A 93 -3.67 -3.04 -1.28
N VAL A 94 -4.15 -3.33 -2.49
CA VAL A 94 -5.54 -3.76 -2.71
C VAL A 94 -5.86 -5.07 -1.97
N PHE A 95 -4.93 -6.02 -2.00
CA PHE A 95 -5.09 -7.31 -1.34
C PHE A 95 -5.23 -7.19 0.19
N TYR A 96 -4.34 -6.42 0.83
CA TYR A 96 -4.38 -6.22 2.28
C TYR A 96 -5.67 -5.52 2.74
N PHE A 97 -6.11 -4.49 2.04
CA PHE A 97 -7.37 -3.83 2.37
C PHE A 97 -8.59 -4.68 2.05
N GLY A 98 -8.50 -5.52 1.02
CA GLY A 98 -9.50 -6.55 0.74
C GLY A 98 -9.64 -7.57 1.87
N LEU A 99 -8.53 -8.03 2.46
CA LEU A 99 -8.54 -8.92 3.63
C LEU A 99 -9.12 -8.26 4.89
N MET A 100 -8.86 -6.96 5.08
CA MET A 100 -9.37 -6.23 6.24
C MET A 100 -10.90 -6.17 6.26
N ALA A 101 -11.56 -6.27 5.13
CA ALA A 101 -13.02 -6.27 5.05
C ALA A 101 -13.66 -7.45 5.83
N ASP A 102 -13.00 -8.61 5.90
CA ASP A 102 -13.50 -9.79 6.62
C ASP A 102 -13.58 -9.59 8.15
N VAL A 103 -12.84 -8.65 8.69
CA VAL A 103 -12.86 -8.33 10.12
C VAL A 103 -13.56 -7.01 10.43
N THR A 104 -13.94 -6.26 9.37
CA THR A 104 -14.53 -4.91 9.51
C THR A 104 -16.03 -5.00 9.80
N PRO A 105 -16.55 -4.40 10.88
CA PRO A 105 -17.98 -4.28 11.11
C PRO A 105 -18.63 -3.44 9.96
N PRO A 106 -19.89 -3.68 9.62
CA PRO A 106 -20.87 -4.56 10.31
C PRO A 106 -20.85 -6.03 9.85
N VAL A 107 -20.17 -6.37 8.76
CA VAL A 107 -20.28 -7.72 8.17
C VAL A 107 -19.26 -8.70 8.77
N GLY A 108 -18.00 -8.32 8.90
CA GLY A 108 -16.91 -9.02 9.60
C GLY A 108 -17.05 -10.52 9.84
N LEU A 109 -17.14 -11.36 8.80
CA LEU A 109 -17.45 -12.79 8.91
C LEU A 109 -16.51 -13.53 9.87
N ALA A 110 -15.22 -13.21 9.82
CA ALA A 110 -14.21 -13.80 10.71
C ALA A 110 -14.47 -13.42 12.18
N SER A 111 -14.88 -12.18 12.43
CA SER A 111 -15.20 -11.69 13.77
C SER A 111 -16.46 -12.33 14.35
N TYR A 112 -17.47 -12.57 13.52
CA TYR A 112 -18.67 -13.29 13.92
C TYR A 112 -18.36 -14.75 14.27
N ALA A 113 -17.54 -15.41 13.46
CA ALA A 113 -17.10 -16.78 13.75
C ALA A 113 -16.31 -16.85 15.07
N ALA A 114 -15.39 -15.91 15.31
CA ALA A 114 -14.64 -15.82 16.56
C ALA A 114 -15.56 -15.57 17.78
N ALA A 115 -16.54 -14.69 17.63
CA ALA A 115 -17.53 -14.42 18.68
C ALA A 115 -18.39 -15.64 19.00
N ALA A 116 -18.78 -16.41 17.99
CA ALA A 116 -19.53 -17.67 18.19
C ALA A 116 -18.74 -18.71 18.99
N ILE A 117 -17.42 -18.78 18.81
CA ILE A 117 -16.54 -19.70 19.56
C ILE A 117 -16.30 -19.16 20.98
N SER A 118 -16.05 -17.88 21.15
CA SER A 118 -15.72 -17.28 22.45
C SER A 118 -16.96 -17.01 23.33
N GLY A 119 -18.17 -17.04 22.75
CA GLY A 119 -19.41 -16.65 23.43
C GLY A 119 -19.53 -15.13 23.64
N GLY A 120 -18.67 -14.33 22.95
CA GLY A 120 -18.64 -12.87 23.04
C GLY A 120 -19.69 -12.18 22.16
N ASP A 121 -19.84 -10.87 22.34
CA ASP A 121 -20.66 -10.05 21.46
C ASP A 121 -20.00 -9.88 20.10
N PRO A 122 -20.68 -10.20 18.97
CA PRO A 122 -20.09 -10.17 17.64
C PRO A 122 -19.61 -8.78 17.21
N LEU A 123 -20.38 -7.73 17.51
CA LEU A 123 -20.03 -6.37 17.11
C LEU A 123 -18.83 -5.83 17.88
N ARG A 124 -18.76 -6.12 19.18
CA ARG A 124 -17.59 -5.75 20.01
C ARG A 124 -16.35 -6.52 19.58
N THR A 125 -16.50 -7.82 19.29
CA THR A 125 -15.41 -8.64 18.74
C THR A 125 -14.93 -8.09 17.41
N GLY A 126 -15.85 -7.70 16.52
CA GLY A 126 -15.53 -7.07 15.24
C GLY A 126 -14.83 -5.73 15.39
N ALA A 127 -15.33 -4.86 16.27
CA ALA A 127 -14.67 -3.58 16.52
C ALA A 127 -13.24 -3.75 17.05
N GLN A 128 -13.02 -4.71 17.94
CA GLN A 128 -11.70 -5.03 18.46
C GLN A 128 -10.78 -5.63 17.38
N ALA A 129 -11.31 -6.53 16.55
CA ALA A 129 -10.58 -7.13 15.44
C ALA A 129 -10.18 -6.08 14.40
N PHE A 130 -11.09 -5.18 14.04
CA PHE A 130 -10.79 -4.06 13.14
C PHE A 130 -9.70 -3.15 13.71
N TRP A 131 -9.78 -2.82 15.00
CA TRP A 131 -8.74 -2.01 15.65
C TRP A 131 -7.37 -2.67 15.60
N TYR A 132 -7.30 -3.99 15.76
CA TYR A 132 -6.05 -4.72 15.58
C TYR A 132 -5.59 -4.75 14.11
N SER A 133 -6.51 -4.89 13.17
CA SER A 133 -6.22 -4.94 11.74
C SER A 133 -5.74 -3.62 11.16
N LEU A 134 -6.15 -2.47 11.73
CA LEU A 134 -5.65 -1.14 11.32
C LEU A 134 -4.12 -1.05 11.35
N ARG A 135 -3.48 -1.75 12.26
CA ARG A 135 -2.01 -1.81 12.35
C ARG A 135 -1.42 -2.48 11.11
N THR A 136 -2.03 -3.58 10.67
CA THR A 136 -1.64 -4.28 9.45
C THR A 136 -1.90 -3.43 8.21
N GLY A 137 -2.95 -2.60 8.23
CA GLY A 137 -3.31 -1.69 7.14
C GLY A 137 -2.28 -0.60 6.83
N ILE A 138 -1.37 -0.28 7.75
CA ILE A 138 -0.29 0.67 7.47
C ILE A 138 0.79 0.06 6.59
N LEU A 139 1.07 -1.23 6.69
CA LEU A 139 2.10 -1.90 5.91
C LEU A 139 1.94 -1.74 4.40
N PRO A 140 0.75 -1.98 3.80
CA PRO A 140 0.58 -1.80 2.35
C PRO A 140 0.74 -0.34 1.91
N ILE A 141 0.42 0.63 2.76
CA ILE A 141 0.69 2.04 2.47
C ILE A 141 2.20 2.27 2.44
N VAL A 142 2.93 1.73 3.40
CA VAL A 142 4.40 1.86 3.44
C VAL A 142 5.05 1.18 2.23
N PHE A 143 4.55 0.03 1.76
CA PHE A 143 5.05 -0.64 0.56
C PHE A 143 4.91 0.21 -0.71
N LEU A 144 3.84 1.01 -0.83
CA LEU A 144 3.66 1.91 -1.96
C LEU A 144 4.74 2.99 -2.02
N PHE A 145 5.08 3.56 -0.86
CA PHE A 145 6.05 4.67 -0.78
C PHE A 145 7.49 4.20 -0.57
N ASN A 146 7.69 2.95 -0.17
CA ASN A 146 9.02 2.36 0.01
C ASN A 146 9.07 0.94 -0.59
N SER A 147 9.41 0.87 -1.85
CA SER A 147 9.52 -0.37 -2.61
C SER A 147 10.67 -1.28 -2.13
N GLU A 148 11.66 -0.74 -1.43
CA GLU A 148 12.78 -1.52 -0.87
C GLU A 148 12.31 -2.55 0.16
N LEU A 149 11.18 -2.27 0.87
CA LEU A 149 10.54 -3.25 1.76
C LEU A 149 10.05 -4.52 1.05
N LEU A 150 9.78 -4.40 -0.25
CA LEU A 150 9.46 -5.53 -1.13
C LEU A 150 10.70 -6.11 -1.81
N LEU A 151 11.89 -5.73 -1.37
CA LEU A 151 13.19 -6.10 -1.94
C LEU A 151 13.34 -5.69 -3.42
N ILE A 152 12.62 -4.64 -3.84
CA ILE A 152 12.73 -4.08 -5.18
C ILE A 152 13.80 -2.99 -5.18
N GLY A 153 14.74 -3.07 -6.13
CA GLY A 153 15.84 -2.09 -6.24
C GLY A 153 17.00 -2.35 -5.27
N ILE A 154 17.13 -3.56 -4.73
CA ILE A 154 18.24 -3.95 -3.85
C ILE A 154 19.51 -4.13 -4.69
N GLU A 155 20.55 -3.36 -4.40
CA GLU A 155 21.82 -3.39 -5.14
C GLU A 155 22.82 -4.45 -4.64
N SER A 156 22.71 -4.84 -3.36
CA SER A 156 23.61 -5.82 -2.75
C SER A 156 22.92 -6.64 -1.66
N ILE A 157 23.49 -7.83 -1.36
CA ILE A 157 23.00 -8.70 -0.27
C ILE A 157 23.04 -7.94 1.08
N TRP A 158 24.09 -7.16 1.33
CA TRP A 158 24.21 -6.37 2.56
C TRP A 158 23.13 -5.29 2.66
N HIS A 159 22.80 -4.63 1.55
CA HIS A 159 21.69 -3.69 1.49
C HIS A 159 20.36 -4.39 1.83
N GLY A 160 20.09 -5.55 1.22
CA GLY A 160 18.88 -6.33 1.52
C GLY A 160 18.79 -6.77 3.00
N LEU A 161 19.89 -7.22 3.59
CA LEU A 161 19.93 -7.58 5.01
C LEU A 161 19.65 -6.36 5.92
N MET A 162 20.21 -5.21 5.59
CA MET A 162 19.94 -3.96 6.33
C MET A 162 18.47 -3.56 6.24
N VAL A 163 17.87 -3.62 5.05
CA VAL A 163 16.43 -3.32 4.85
C VAL A 163 15.56 -4.27 5.66
N ILE A 164 15.85 -5.57 5.65
CA ILE A 164 15.11 -6.56 6.45
C ILE A 164 15.25 -6.26 7.94
N ALA A 165 16.47 -6.01 8.43
CA ALA A 165 16.71 -5.75 9.84
C ALA A 165 16.01 -4.46 10.32
N THR A 166 16.13 -3.37 9.58
CA THR A 166 15.48 -2.10 9.90
C THR A 166 13.96 -2.21 9.84
N SER A 167 13.42 -2.95 8.87
CA SER A 167 11.98 -3.18 8.74
C SER A 167 11.43 -4.00 9.90
N LEU A 168 12.12 -5.06 10.32
CA LEU A 168 11.71 -5.85 11.49
C LEU A 168 11.68 -5.01 12.76
N ILE A 169 12.72 -4.21 13.01
CA ILE A 169 12.77 -3.30 14.15
C ILE A 169 11.64 -2.25 14.03
N GLY A 170 11.46 -1.67 12.84
CA GLY A 170 10.42 -0.69 12.57
C GLY A 170 9.02 -1.21 12.87
N ILE A 171 8.69 -2.44 12.44
CA ILE A 171 7.41 -3.10 12.71
C ILE A 171 7.23 -3.38 14.22
N LEU A 172 8.26 -3.83 14.91
CA LEU A 172 8.21 -4.07 16.36
C LEU A 172 7.94 -2.78 17.14
N VAL A 173 8.65 -1.71 16.80
CA VAL A 173 8.45 -0.38 17.41
C VAL A 173 7.04 0.15 17.09
N PHE A 174 6.57 -0.01 15.84
CA PHE A 174 5.23 0.37 15.43
C PHE A 174 4.14 -0.37 16.21
N THR A 175 4.30 -1.68 16.36
CA THR A 175 3.36 -2.50 17.11
C THR A 175 3.32 -2.10 18.58
N SER A 176 4.48 -1.83 19.17
CA SER A 176 4.59 -1.35 20.57
C SER A 176 3.89 0.00 20.75
N ALA A 177 4.08 0.93 19.83
CA ALA A 177 3.43 2.24 19.84
C ALA A 177 1.90 2.12 19.78
N THR A 178 1.40 1.33 18.82
CA THR A 178 -0.05 1.17 18.61
C THR A 178 -0.72 0.37 19.72
N GLN A 179 0.01 -0.50 20.42
CA GLN A 179 -0.50 -1.19 21.62
C GLN A 179 -0.39 -0.34 22.88
N GLY A 180 0.43 0.71 22.85
CA GLY A 180 0.71 1.52 24.03
C GLY A 180 1.49 0.76 25.10
N TRP A 181 2.24 -0.27 24.69
CA TRP A 181 2.97 -1.14 25.60
C TRP A 181 4.29 -1.65 24.99
N PHE A 182 5.39 -1.43 25.72
CA PHE A 182 6.70 -1.98 25.42
C PHE A 182 7.39 -2.21 26.78
N ILE A 183 7.63 -3.44 27.17
CA ILE A 183 8.09 -3.81 28.52
C ILE A 183 7.16 -3.26 29.63
N ASN A 184 6.82 -1.98 29.59
CA ASN A 184 5.87 -1.27 30.45
C ASN A 184 4.84 -0.50 29.62
N LYS A 185 3.77 -0.02 30.30
CA LYS A 185 2.75 0.81 29.66
C LYS A 185 3.38 2.14 29.22
N LEU A 186 3.28 2.43 27.92
CA LEU A 186 3.81 3.67 27.34
C LEU A 186 2.95 4.87 27.72
N ARG A 187 3.61 6.00 27.96
CA ARG A 187 2.97 7.30 28.13
C ARG A 187 2.63 7.86 26.75
N TRP A 188 1.67 8.79 26.67
CA TRP A 188 1.19 9.33 25.40
C TRP A 188 2.30 9.95 24.52
N TYR A 189 3.28 10.63 25.10
CA TYR A 189 4.41 11.20 24.38
C TYR A 189 5.41 10.12 23.89
N GLU A 190 5.58 9.04 24.64
CA GLU A 190 6.41 7.90 24.24
C GLU A 190 5.80 7.20 23.02
N ILE A 191 4.46 7.09 22.97
CA ILE A 191 3.75 6.56 21.81
C ILE A 191 4.06 7.39 20.55
N ILE A 192 4.04 8.73 20.66
CA ILE A 192 4.34 9.62 19.53
C ILE A 192 5.79 9.44 19.08
N ILE A 193 6.74 9.38 20.03
CA ILE A 193 8.16 9.16 19.72
C ILE A 193 8.35 7.81 19.00
N PHE A 194 7.73 6.74 19.51
CA PHE A 194 7.81 5.41 18.89
C PHE A 194 7.20 5.39 17.49
N LEU A 195 6.10 6.11 17.24
CA LEU A 195 5.51 6.24 15.91
C LEU A 195 6.47 6.96 14.94
N ILE A 196 7.09 8.05 15.37
CA ILE A 196 8.06 8.78 14.55
C ILE A 196 9.27 7.88 14.22
N ILE A 197 9.82 7.18 15.21
CA ILE A 197 10.93 6.26 15.02
C ILE A 197 10.54 5.14 14.05
N SER A 198 9.36 4.55 14.22
CA SER A 198 8.88 3.48 13.34
C SER A 198 8.73 3.94 11.90
N ILE A 199 8.09 5.09 11.66
CA ILE A 199 7.94 5.66 10.31
C ILE A 199 9.32 5.95 9.70
N SER A 200 10.26 6.47 10.49
CA SER A 200 11.63 6.73 10.05
C SER A 200 12.37 5.44 9.64
N LEU A 201 12.15 4.35 10.37
CA LEU A 201 12.77 3.05 10.07
C LEU A 201 12.11 2.33 8.88
N LEU A 202 10.80 2.45 8.74
CA LEU A 202 10.04 1.82 7.65
C LEU A 202 10.14 2.58 6.33
N SER A 203 10.39 3.88 6.37
CA SER A 203 10.50 4.73 5.18
C SER A 203 11.66 5.71 5.31
N PRO A 204 12.91 5.22 5.37
CA PRO A 204 14.07 6.08 5.52
C PRO A 204 14.21 7.08 4.36
N GLU A 205 13.84 6.67 3.15
CA GLU A 205 13.89 7.52 1.97
C GLU A 205 12.99 8.76 2.08
N PHE A 206 11.81 8.61 2.69
CA PHE A 206 10.87 9.74 2.83
C PHE A 206 11.47 10.89 3.65
N ILE A 207 12.28 10.55 4.66
CA ILE A 207 12.96 11.52 5.50
C ILE A 207 14.27 11.99 4.85
N LEU A 208 15.07 11.04 4.36
CA LEU A 208 16.40 11.33 3.80
C LEU A 208 16.32 12.13 2.48
N ASN A 209 15.36 11.82 1.59
CA ASN A 209 15.20 12.55 0.32
C ASN A 209 14.84 14.02 0.51
N LYS A 210 14.26 14.39 1.66
CA LYS A 210 14.00 15.78 1.99
C LYS A 210 15.28 16.56 2.34
N PHE A 211 16.28 15.88 2.92
CA PHE A 211 17.54 16.47 3.34
C PHE A 211 18.67 16.23 2.34
N TYR A 212 18.63 15.07 1.66
CA TYR A 212 19.62 14.63 0.68
C TYR A 212 18.89 14.03 -0.53
N PRO A 213 18.42 14.86 -1.48
CA PRO A 213 17.76 14.35 -2.68
C PRO A 213 18.74 13.47 -3.47
N LYS A 214 18.39 12.20 -3.67
CA LYS A 214 19.19 11.23 -4.46
C LYS A 214 19.39 11.69 -5.92
N TYR A 215 18.48 12.54 -6.42
CA TYR A 215 18.48 12.98 -7.80
C TYR A 215 18.27 14.50 -7.86
N THR A 216 19.10 15.17 -8.63
CA THR A 216 18.90 16.57 -9.01
C THR A 216 18.43 16.57 -10.46
N TYR A 217 17.23 17.08 -10.71
CA TYR A 217 16.74 17.27 -12.07
C TYR A 217 17.56 18.38 -12.72
N LEU A 218 18.33 18.02 -13.74
CA LEU A 218 19.05 19.00 -14.55
C LEU A 218 18.22 19.28 -15.81
N SER A 219 18.13 20.53 -16.21
CA SER A 219 17.54 20.87 -17.50
C SER A 219 18.41 20.33 -18.63
N ILE A 220 17.81 20.10 -19.81
CA ILE A 220 18.53 19.61 -21.00
C ILE A 220 19.70 20.54 -21.34
N GLU A 221 19.54 21.85 -21.10
CA GLU A 221 20.59 22.85 -21.30
C GLU A 221 21.76 22.67 -20.32
N GLU A 222 21.48 22.38 -19.07
CA GLU A 222 22.51 22.11 -18.05
C GLU A 222 23.23 20.79 -18.30
N ILE A 223 22.51 19.77 -18.79
CA ILE A 223 23.11 18.49 -19.21
C ILE A 223 24.07 18.70 -20.36
N ASN A 224 23.65 19.44 -21.41
CA ASN A 224 24.48 19.72 -22.56
C ASN A 224 25.74 20.53 -22.17
N LYS A 225 25.60 21.49 -21.27
CA LYS A 225 26.71 22.27 -20.76
C LYS A 225 27.71 21.44 -19.94
N LYS A 226 27.23 20.55 -19.08
CA LYS A 226 28.09 19.62 -18.32
C LYS A 226 28.72 18.54 -19.19
N GLN A 227 28.04 18.08 -20.23
CA GLN A 227 28.57 17.09 -21.17
C GLN A 227 29.72 17.65 -21.99
N PHE A 228 29.68 18.94 -22.30
CA PHE A 228 30.75 19.66 -22.95
C PHE A 228 32.00 19.81 -22.07
N ASP A 229 31.80 20.05 -20.75
CA ASP A 229 32.90 20.30 -19.82
C ASP A 229 33.64 19.04 -19.35
N TYR A 230 32.99 17.87 -19.31
CA TYR A 230 33.53 16.70 -18.62
C TYR A 230 33.70 15.43 -19.45
N ASN A 231 33.33 15.42 -20.75
CA ASN A 231 33.44 14.23 -21.62
C ASN A 231 32.91 12.95 -21.00
N LEU A 232 31.93 13.08 -20.10
CA LEU A 232 31.27 11.99 -19.40
C LEU A 232 30.04 11.54 -20.18
N SER A 233 29.87 10.24 -20.39
CA SER A 233 28.67 9.64 -20.95
C SER A 233 27.51 9.75 -19.93
N LEU A 234 26.85 10.91 -19.87
CA LEU A 234 25.70 11.21 -18.99
C LEU A 234 24.38 10.59 -19.49
N ILE A 235 24.44 9.59 -20.36
CA ILE A 235 23.28 8.92 -20.96
C ILE A 235 22.36 8.29 -19.89
N HIS A 236 22.88 7.97 -18.72
CA HIS A 236 22.08 7.40 -17.63
C HIS A 236 21.35 8.43 -16.74
N ILE A 237 21.58 9.73 -16.92
CA ILE A 237 20.97 10.79 -16.11
C ILE A 237 19.76 11.41 -16.81
N SER A 238 19.64 11.25 -18.12
CA SER A 238 18.55 11.85 -18.92
C SER A 238 17.31 10.97 -19.08
N GLU A 239 17.32 9.72 -18.63
CA GLU A 239 16.11 8.91 -18.50
C GLU A 239 15.61 9.04 -17.05
N PRO A 240 14.59 9.87 -16.78
CA PRO A 240 13.81 9.70 -15.59
C PRO A 240 13.08 8.39 -15.78
N THR A 241 13.32 7.40 -14.96
CA THR A 241 12.50 6.20 -14.98
C THR A 241 12.89 5.04 -15.91
N ARG A 242 14.09 4.55 -15.87
CA ARG A 242 14.27 3.13 -16.04
C ARG A 242 15.09 2.60 -14.88
N ARG A 243 14.43 2.47 -13.72
CA ARG A 243 14.76 1.40 -12.80
C ARG A 243 13.91 0.21 -13.19
N ILE A 244 14.54 -0.74 -13.84
CA ILE A 244 14.10 -2.12 -13.88
C ILE A 244 14.26 -2.70 -12.49
#